data_a45b54afe3acabd17ee3e1374f0c9ca2
#
_entry.id   a45b54afe3acabd17ee3e1374f0c9ca2
#
_cell.length_a   1.000
_cell.length_b   1.000
_cell.length_c   1.000
_cell.angle_alpha   90.00
_cell.angle_beta   90.00
_cell.angle_gamma   90.00
#
_symmetry.space_group_name_H-M   'P 1'
#
loop_
_entity.id
_entity.type
_entity.pdbx_description
1 polymer ?
#
loop_
_entity_poly.entity_id
_entity_poly.type
_entity_poly.pdbx_seq_one_letter_code
_entity_poly.pdbx_strand_id
1 'polypeptide(L)'
;FTGYKGKILIDKCHKEGLHDDPVNIHGTYLHIVEKINDKELLLEFKHHQSFGFDAFLPGDTIGVVSQEAIQPMGKLIVEKVETISPRKIKITFQGKLNSKVKIGDAVENLTWTPEVMVKNSRFEGTNARGILVTTPKKVIIENNTFFRTGMHGVLIAADVNSWFESGAVSDVTIRDNRFIDCGYNLSSNNYAIAILPENKKNVNGHFVHRNISIENNSFETFSPNILIA
;
A
#
# COMPACT_ATOMS: atom_id res chain seq x y z
N PHE A 1 5.00 -8.12 -3.66
CA PHE A 1 6.18 -7.76 -2.84
C PHE A 1 5.69 -7.14 -1.54
N THR A 2 5.81 -7.85 -0.44
CA THR A 2 5.40 -7.37 0.88
C THR A 2 6.62 -7.21 1.79
N GLY A 3 6.74 -6.06 2.49
CA GLY A 3 7.84 -5.82 3.44
C GLY A 3 9.23 -5.93 2.79
N TYR A 4 9.44 -5.26 1.66
CA TYR A 4 10.70 -5.29 0.92
C TYR A 4 11.49 -4.00 1.17
N LYS A 5 12.81 -4.11 1.31
CA LYS A 5 13.73 -2.97 1.48
C LYS A 5 14.61 -2.80 0.26
N GLY A 6 14.85 -1.57 -0.15
CA GLY A 6 15.71 -1.25 -1.28
C GLY A 6 14.93 -0.80 -2.52
N LYS A 7 15.20 -1.38 -3.69
CA LYS A 7 14.61 -0.95 -4.96
C LYS A 7 14.00 -2.12 -5.72
N ILE A 8 12.79 -1.94 -6.20
CA ILE A 8 12.11 -2.86 -7.12
C ILE A 8 12.15 -2.23 -8.51
N LEU A 9 12.73 -2.93 -9.48
CA LEU A 9 12.75 -2.56 -10.88
C LEU A 9 12.04 -3.63 -11.70
N ILE A 10 10.99 -3.21 -12.42
CA ILE A 10 10.31 -4.01 -13.44
C ILE A 10 10.50 -3.28 -14.77
N ASP A 11 11.28 -3.87 -15.67
CA ASP A 11 11.67 -3.25 -16.94
C ASP A 11 11.58 -4.25 -18.09
N LYS A 12 10.94 -3.87 -19.19
CA LYS A 12 10.78 -4.68 -20.40
C LYS A 12 10.14 -6.05 -20.13
N CYS A 13 9.13 -6.08 -19.25
CA CYS A 13 8.37 -7.29 -18.91
C CYS A 13 7.05 -7.34 -19.68
N HIS A 14 6.62 -8.55 -20.03
CA HIS A 14 5.25 -8.82 -20.50
C HIS A 14 4.58 -9.76 -19.51
N LYS A 15 3.41 -9.37 -19.00
CA LYS A 15 2.57 -10.16 -18.08
C LYS A 15 1.16 -10.23 -18.64
N GLU A 16 0.68 -11.46 -18.85
CA GLU A 16 -0.59 -11.71 -19.55
C GLU A 16 -1.40 -12.79 -18.85
N GLY A 17 -2.73 -12.65 -18.87
CA GLY A 17 -3.68 -13.70 -18.48
C GLY A 17 -3.68 -14.05 -17.00
N LEU A 18 -3.32 -13.12 -16.12
CA LEU A 18 -3.24 -13.36 -14.67
C LEU A 18 -4.61 -13.20 -14.01
N HIS A 19 -4.92 -14.10 -13.07
CA HIS A 19 -6.17 -14.04 -12.30
C HIS A 19 -6.15 -12.95 -11.23
N ASP A 20 -4.98 -12.50 -10.81
CA ASP A 20 -4.78 -11.49 -9.78
C ASP A 20 -3.81 -10.41 -10.29
N ASP A 21 -3.45 -9.45 -9.43
CA ASP A 21 -2.59 -8.33 -9.77
C ASP A 21 -1.20 -8.81 -10.26
N PRO A 22 -0.77 -8.49 -11.49
CA PRO A 22 0.58 -8.80 -11.97
C PRO A 22 1.69 -8.21 -11.12
N VAL A 23 1.41 -7.06 -10.52
CA VAL A 23 2.31 -6.34 -9.62
C VAL A 23 1.51 -5.80 -8.45
N ASN A 24 1.82 -6.30 -7.25
CA ASN A 24 1.31 -5.77 -6.00
C ASN A 24 2.49 -5.52 -5.05
N ILE A 25 2.66 -4.25 -4.64
CA ILE A 25 3.79 -3.78 -3.81
C ILE A 25 3.22 -2.99 -2.63
N HIS A 26 3.39 -3.51 -1.43
CA HIS A 26 2.84 -2.92 -0.22
C HIS A 26 3.63 -3.34 1.04
N GLY A 27 3.45 -2.63 2.13
CA GLY A 27 3.76 -3.11 3.47
C GLY A 27 2.56 -3.82 4.10
N THR A 28 2.62 -4.05 5.41
CA THR A 28 1.51 -4.68 6.14
C THR A 28 1.18 -3.88 7.39
N TYR A 29 -0.11 -3.60 7.59
CA TYR A 29 -0.62 -3.08 8.85
C TYR A 29 -0.90 -4.21 9.83
N LEU A 30 -0.32 -4.11 11.04
CA LEU A 30 -0.73 -4.93 12.18
C LEU A 30 -1.55 -4.07 13.14
N HIS A 31 -2.67 -4.62 13.62
CA HIS A 31 -3.52 -3.89 14.54
C HIS A 31 -3.05 -4.00 15.98
N ILE A 32 -3.16 -2.90 16.71
CA ILE A 32 -2.94 -2.85 18.14
C ILE A 32 -4.13 -3.55 18.82
N VAL A 33 -3.89 -4.68 19.46
CA VAL A 33 -4.92 -5.42 20.21
C VAL A 33 -4.82 -5.20 21.71
N GLU A 34 -3.64 -4.76 22.19
CA GLU A 34 -3.42 -4.41 23.58
C GLU A 34 -2.32 -3.36 23.72
N LYS A 35 -2.53 -2.39 24.59
CA LYS A 35 -1.49 -1.45 25.07
C LYS A 35 -1.02 -1.96 26.42
N ILE A 36 0.09 -2.71 26.43
CA ILE A 36 0.63 -3.30 27.66
C ILE A 36 1.12 -2.20 28.61
N ASN A 37 1.86 -1.24 28.04
CA ASN A 37 2.31 -0.01 28.72
C ASN A 37 2.74 1.05 27.68
N ASP A 38 3.41 2.13 28.12
CA ASP A 38 3.85 3.24 27.25
C ASP A 38 4.94 2.88 26.24
N LYS A 39 5.53 1.68 26.34
CA LYS A 39 6.63 1.20 25.49
C LYS A 39 6.39 -0.17 24.88
N GLU A 40 5.25 -0.80 25.15
CA GLU A 40 4.96 -2.14 24.69
C GLU A 40 3.54 -2.27 24.15
N LEU A 41 3.44 -2.88 22.98
CA LEU A 41 2.18 -3.17 22.30
C LEU A 41 2.11 -4.65 21.94
N LEU A 42 0.91 -5.23 22.07
CA LEU A 42 0.55 -6.48 21.43
C LEU A 42 -0.12 -6.17 20.11
N LEU A 43 0.45 -6.68 19.03
CA LEU A 43 0.00 -6.49 17.66
C LEU A 43 -0.53 -7.79 17.07
N GLU A 44 -1.51 -7.68 16.18
CA GLU A 44 -2.12 -8.82 15.52
C GLU A 44 -2.21 -8.64 14.01
N PHE A 45 -1.80 -9.67 13.25
CA PHE A 45 -2.10 -9.82 11.83
C PHE A 45 -3.59 -10.12 11.66
N LYS A 46 -4.33 -9.23 11.04
CA LYS A 46 -5.79 -9.38 10.87
C LYS A 46 -6.18 -10.13 9.60
N HIS A 47 -5.39 -10.02 8.54
CA HIS A 47 -5.69 -10.70 7.29
C HIS A 47 -5.51 -12.21 7.42
N HIS A 48 -6.43 -12.98 6.81
CA HIS A 48 -6.45 -14.44 6.95
C HIS A 48 -5.36 -15.15 6.13
N GLN A 49 -4.79 -14.49 5.12
CA GLN A 49 -3.74 -15.01 4.25
C GLN A 49 -2.35 -14.41 4.51
N SER A 50 -2.27 -13.24 5.14
CA SER A 50 -1.02 -12.48 5.33
C SER A 50 -0.63 -12.45 6.80
N PHE A 51 0.03 -13.50 7.30
CA PHE A 51 0.51 -13.59 8.67
C PHE A 51 1.67 -14.59 8.81
N GLY A 52 2.33 -14.61 9.96
CA GLY A 52 3.36 -15.60 10.31
C GLY A 52 4.74 -15.32 9.68
N PHE A 53 5.03 -14.07 9.36
CA PHE A 53 6.34 -13.60 8.91
C PHE A 53 6.87 -12.52 9.85
N ASP A 54 8.18 -12.25 9.77
CA ASP A 54 8.84 -11.22 10.57
C ASP A 54 8.49 -9.82 10.05
N ALA A 55 7.39 -9.24 10.54
CA ALA A 55 6.93 -7.91 10.12
C ALA A 55 7.82 -6.79 10.65
N PHE A 56 8.50 -6.99 11.78
CA PHE A 56 9.38 -6.03 12.43
C PHE A 56 10.64 -6.70 12.97
N LEU A 57 11.75 -5.98 12.90
CA LEU A 57 13.03 -6.38 13.48
C LEU A 57 13.53 -5.31 14.45
N PRO A 58 14.35 -5.66 15.45
CA PRO A 58 15.03 -4.67 16.28
C PRO A 58 15.82 -3.66 15.41
N GLY A 59 15.65 -2.37 15.71
CA GLY A 59 16.22 -1.26 14.94
C GLY A 59 15.31 -0.72 13.84
N ASP A 60 14.21 -1.38 13.50
CA ASP A 60 13.26 -0.86 12.52
C ASP A 60 12.54 0.39 13.04
N THR A 61 12.31 1.33 12.14
CA THR A 61 11.39 2.45 12.38
C THR A 61 9.98 2.01 12.02
N ILE A 62 9.06 2.18 12.96
CA ILE A 62 7.64 1.92 12.76
C ILE A 62 6.84 3.21 12.74
N GLY A 63 5.76 3.22 11.97
CA GLY A 63 4.72 4.24 11.97
C GLY A 63 3.48 3.74 12.70
N VAL A 64 2.85 4.59 13.50
CA VAL A 64 1.52 4.33 14.06
C VAL A 64 0.52 5.18 13.32
N VAL A 65 -0.58 4.59 12.87
CA VAL A 65 -1.65 5.29 12.15
C VAL A 65 -3.02 5.00 12.78
N SER A 66 -3.92 5.98 12.69
CA SER A 66 -5.31 5.78 13.13
C SER A 66 -6.04 4.85 12.18
N GLN A 67 -6.83 3.91 12.72
CA GLN A 67 -7.62 2.97 11.92
C GLN A 67 -8.67 3.67 11.04
N GLU A 68 -9.25 4.77 11.51
CA GLU A 68 -10.36 5.43 10.80
C GLU A 68 -9.89 6.30 9.64
N ALA A 69 -8.73 6.99 9.79
CA ALA A 69 -8.30 8.02 8.86
C ALA A 69 -6.94 7.75 8.21
N ILE A 70 -6.26 6.66 8.57
CA ILE A 70 -4.86 6.39 8.17
C ILE A 70 -3.95 7.59 8.49
N GLN A 71 -4.30 8.34 9.53
CA GLN A 71 -3.57 9.52 9.96
C GLN A 71 -2.35 9.11 10.79
N PRO A 72 -1.14 9.58 10.44
CA PRO A 72 0.06 9.32 11.23
C PRO A 72 -0.07 9.87 12.66
N MET A 73 0.27 9.04 13.63
CA MET A 73 0.20 9.36 15.06
C MET A 73 1.57 9.35 15.75
N GLY A 74 2.63 9.04 15.01
CA GLY A 74 4.00 9.07 15.48
C GLY A 74 4.85 7.98 14.84
N LYS A 75 6.17 8.10 15.09
CA LYS A 75 7.17 7.11 14.68
C LYS A 75 7.94 6.66 15.91
N LEU A 76 8.29 5.39 15.97
CA LEU A 76 9.01 4.76 17.06
C LEU A 76 10.08 3.83 16.48
N ILE A 77 11.09 3.49 17.28
CA ILE A 77 12.13 2.54 16.91
C ILE A 77 11.91 1.25 17.70
N VAL A 78 11.83 0.13 17.01
CA VAL A 78 11.68 -1.19 17.63
C VAL A 78 12.95 -1.56 18.39
N GLU A 79 12.80 -1.92 19.65
CA GLU A 79 13.87 -2.40 20.50
C GLU A 79 13.88 -3.93 20.59
N LYS A 80 12.68 -4.54 20.74
CA LYS A 80 12.52 -5.98 20.86
C LYS A 80 11.23 -6.44 20.20
N VAL A 81 11.28 -7.64 19.62
CA VAL A 81 10.11 -8.34 19.08
C VAL A 81 10.02 -9.72 19.72
N GLU A 82 8.83 -10.11 20.15
CA GLU A 82 8.52 -11.43 20.69
C GLU A 82 7.32 -12.02 19.93
N THR A 83 7.51 -13.17 19.30
CA THR A 83 6.41 -13.92 18.67
C THR A 83 5.60 -14.64 19.75
N ILE A 84 4.35 -14.24 19.90
CA ILE A 84 3.42 -14.85 20.87
C ILE A 84 2.65 -16.01 20.24
N SER A 85 2.27 -15.85 18.97
CA SER A 85 1.64 -16.87 18.15
C SER A 85 1.85 -16.52 16.66
N PRO A 86 1.48 -17.39 15.71
CA PRO A 86 1.60 -17.07 14.28
C PRO A 86 0.91 -15.74 13.86
N ARG A 87 -0.08 -15.28 14.62
CA ARG A 87 -0.82 -14.05 14.35
C ARG A 87 -0.51 -12.91 15.32
N LYS A 88 0.17 -13.16 16.43
CA LYS A 88 0.38 -12.13 17.46
C LYS A 88 1.86 -11.96 17.77
N ILE A 89 2.30 -10.73 17.76
CA ILE A 89 3.64 -10.34 18.17
C ILE A 89 3.56 -9.23 19.22
N LYS A 90 4.46 -9.31 20.20
CA LYS A 90 4.68 -8.22 21.15
C LYS A 90 5.90 -7.44 20.70
N ILE A 91 5.77 -6.11 20.62
CA ILE A 91 6.88 -5.22 20.34
C ILE A 91 7.16 -4.32 21.53
N THR A 92 8.45 -4.15 21.84
CA THR A 92 8.97 -3.10 22.72
C THR A 92 9.66 -2.06 21.84
N PHE A 93 9.50 -0.78 22.15
CA PHE A 93 10.08 0.31 21.35
C PHE A 93 10.68 1.41 22.22
N GLN A 94 11.61 2.16 21.60
CA GLN A 94 12.22 3.33 22.22
C GLN A 94 11.25 4.53 22.13
N GLY A 95 11.27 5.35 23.18
CA GLY A 95 10.41 6.52 23.26
C GLY A 95 9.10 6.24 24.00
N LYS A 96 8.12 7.08 23.82
CA LYS A 96 6.78 6.94 24.40
C LYS A 96 5.72 6.94 23.31
N LEU A 97 4.74 6.08 23.49
CA LEU A 97 3.57 6.04 22.64
C LEU A 97 2.75 7.32 22.78
N ASN A 98 2.30 7.86 21.65
CA ASN A 98 1.38 9.00 21.66
C ASN A 98 0.11 8.62 22.45
N SER A 99 -0.31 9.49 23.37
CA SER A 99 -1.48 9.25 24.25
C SER A 99 -2.79 9.06 23.50
N LYS A 100 -2.90 9.58 22.26
CA LYS A 100 -4.08 9.43 21.41
C LYS A 100 -4.19 8.05 20.75
N VAL A 101 -3.13 7.25 20.74
CA VAL A 101 -3.14 5.90 20.19
C VAL A 101 -4.06 5.01 21.01
N LYS A 102 -4.94 4.28 20.34
CA LYS A 102 -5.94 3.40 20.97
C LYS A 102 -5.87 1.97 20.39
N ILE A 103 -6.51 1.04 21.05
CA ILE A 103 -6.73 -0.31 20.53
C ILE A 103 -7.54 -0.20 19.22
N GLY A 104 -7.15 -0.97 18.22
CA GLY A 104 -7.68 -0.91 16.86
C GLY A 104 -6.85 -0.06 15.88
N ASP A 105 -6.06 0.91 16.37
CA ASP A 105 -5.10 1.60 15.53
C ASP A 105 -4.04 0.63 14.98
N ALA A 106 -3.33 1.03 13.95
CA ALA A 106 -2.42 0.13 13.25
C ALA A 106 -0.96 0.59 13.28
N VAL A 107 -0.07 -0.37 13.12
CA VAL A 107 1.38 -0.18 13.05
C VAL A 107 1.89 -0.71 11.73
N GLU A 108 2.74 0.07 11.06
CA GLU A 108 3.42 -0.31 9.83
C GLU A 108 4.94 -0.20 9.95
N ASN A 109 5.66 -0.96 9.14
CA ASN A 109 7.13 -0.88 9.07
C ASN A 109 7.53 0.17 8.03
N LEU A 110 8.26 1.21 8.45
CA LEU A 110 8.75 2.28 7.59
C LEU A 110 10.20 2.05 7.10
N THR A 111 10.90 1.08 7.67
CA THR A 111 12.25 0.68 7.25
C THR A 111 12.20 -0.20 6.00
N TRP A 112 11.25 -1.14 5.98
CA TRP A 112 11.06 -2.11 4.90
C TRP A 112 10.06 -1.61 3.87
N THR A 113 10.41 -0.51 3.20
CA THR A 113 9.63 0.15 2.17
C THR A 113 10.52 0.39 0.94
N PRO A 114 10.17 -0.12 -0.25
CA PRO A 114 11.01 -0.01 -1.44
C PRO A 114 10.81 1.30 -2.19
N GLU A 115 11.84 1.73 -2.93
CA GLU A 115 11.65 2.51 -4.14
C GLU A 115 11.15 1.61 -5.26
N VAL A 116 10.27 2.12 -6.11
CA VAL A 116 9.66 1.34 -7.19
C VAL A 116 9.83 2.03 -8.53
N MET A 117 10.26 1.27 -9.52
CA MET A 117 10.27 1.70 -10.91
C MET A 117 9.68 0.60 -11.79
N VAL A 118 8.59 0.90 -12.48
CA VAL A 118 7.95 0.02 -13.47
C VAL A 118 7.96 0.74 -14.80
N LYS A 119 8.65 0.17 -15.80
CA LYS A 119 8.79 0.83 -17.08
C LYS A 119 8.89 -0.11 -18.28
N ASN A 120 8.61 0.43 -19.46
CA ASN A 120 8.76 -0.26 -20.75
C ASN A 120 8.07 -1.64 -20.79
N SER A 121 7.02 -1.83 -20.00
CA SER A 121 6.40 -3.12 -19.79
C SER A 121 4.96 -3.16 -20.28
N ARG A 122 4.44 -4.37 -20.50
CA ARG A 122 3.06 -4.60 -20.92
C ARG A 122 2.34 -5.48 -19.90
N PHE A 123 1.17 -5.04 -19.47
CA PHE A 123 0.26 -5.75 -18.58
C PHE A 123 -1.05 -5.97 -19.31
N GLU A 124 -1.45 -7.22 -19.50
CA GLU A 124 -2.49 -7.58 -20.44
C GLU A 124 -3.43 -8.65 -19.92
N GLY A 125 -4.74 -8.47 -20.17
CA GLY A 125 -5.75 -9.52 -19.94
C GLY A 125 -5.82 -10.02 -18.51
N THR A 126 -5.67 -9.13 -17.52
CA THR A 126 -5.76 -9.51 -16.11
C THR A 126 -7.19 -9.45 -15.60
N ASN A 127 -7.58 -10.31 -14.67
CA ASN A 127 -8.91 -10.22 -14.04
C ASN A 127 -8.96 -9.13 -12.95
N ALA A 128 -7.82 -8.77 -12.39
CA ALA A 128 -7.68 -7.74 -11.36
C ALA A 128 -7.02 -6.47 -11.94
N ARG A 129 -6.22 -5.77 -11.15
CA ARG A 129 -5.53 -4.53 -11.56
C ARG A 129 -4.32 -4.86 -12.44
N GLY A 130 -3.77 -3.86 -13.11
CA GLY A 130 -2.46 -3.95 -13.76
C GLY A 130 -1.33 -3.81 -12.73
N ILE A 131 -1.38 -2.76 -11.92
CA ILE A 131 -0.43 -2.50 -10.82
C ILE A 131 -1.20 -1.99 -9.62
N LEU A 132 -0.92 -2.56 -8.45
CA LEU A 132 -1.19 -1.96 -7.15
C LEU A 132 0.14 -1.61 -6.49
N VAL A 133 0.30 -0.35 -6.04
CA VAL A 133 1.53 0.07 -5.36
C VAL A 133 1.23 1.03 -4.23
N THR A 134 1.72 0.68 -3.03
CA THR A 134 1.67 1.50 -1.83
C THR A 134 3.02 1.47 -1.13
N THR A 135 3.76 2.56 -1.20
CA THR A 135 5.03 2.76 -0.50
C THR A 135 5.28 4.23 -0.28
N PRO A 136 5.83 4.64 0.87
CA PRO A 136 6.17 6.04 1.13
C PRO A 136 7.44 6.51 0.40
N LYS A 137 8.09 5.63 -0.38
CA LYS A 137 9.28 5.94 -1.16
C LYS A 137 8.90 6.34 -2.58
N LYS A 138 9.90 6.71 -3.36
CA LYS A 138 9.73 7.12 -4.75
C LYS A 138 9.15 6.00 -5.60
N VAL A 139 8.09 6.32 -6.35
CA VAL A 139 7.45 5.43 -7.33
C VAL A 139 7.45 6.09 -8.70
N ILE A 140 7.94 5.38 -9.70
CA ILE A 140 7.88 5.79 -11.11
C ILE A 140 7.21 4.67 -11.92
N ILE A 141 6.13 5.01 -12.61
CA ILE A 141 5.42 4.14 -13.56
C ILE A 141 5.44 4.85 -14.90
N GLU A 142 6.32 4.42 -15.82
CA GLU A 142 6.53 5.14 -17.07
C GLU A 142 6.65 4.23 -18.30
N ASN A 143 6.15 4.72 -19.44
CA ASN A 143 6.27 4.04 -20.75
C ASN A 143 5.78 2.58 -20.72
N ASN A 144 4.66 2.31 -20.02
CA ASN A 144 4.04 1.01 -19.99
C ASN A 144 2.76 1.00 -20.83
N THR A 145 2.33 -0.19 -21.22
CA THR A 145 1.00 -0.43 -21.82
C THR A 145 0.17 -1.28 -20.87
N PHE A 146 -0.98 -0.78 -20.48
CA PHE A 146 -2.03 -1.49 -19.76
C PHE A 146 -3.15 -1.79 -20.76
N PHE A 147 -3.38 -3.07 -21.04
CA PHE A 147 -4.36 -3.49 -22.03
C PHE A 147 -5.33 -4.51 -21.41
N ARG A 148 -6.62 -4.16 -21.39
CA ARG A 148 -7.68 -5.03 -20.89
C ARG A 148 -7.39 -5.55 -19.46
N THR A 149 -7.15 -4.65 -18.53
CA THR A 149 -7.18 -4.98 -17.10
C THR A 149 -8.63 -5.07 -16.63
N GLY A 150 -8.99 -6.08 -15.87
CA GLY A 150 -10.37 -6.28 -15.40
C GLY A 150 -10.81 -5.16 -14.44
N MET A 151 -9.90 -4.72 -13.60
CA MET A 151 -10.06 -3.59 -12.70
C MET A 151 -9.17 -2.42 -13.13
N HIS A 152 -8.71 -1.57 -12.20
CA HIS A 152 -7.86 -0.42 -12.52
C HIS A 152 -6.58 -0.82 -13.27
N GLY A 153 -6.12 0.00 -14.20
CA GLY A 153 -4.78 -0.16 -14.78
C GLY A 153 -3.71 0.06 -13.71
N VAL A 154 -3.83 1.16 -12.96
CA VAL A 154 -2.98 1.46 -11.79
C VAL A 154 -3.86 1.83 -10.61
N LEU A 155 -3.63 1.18 -9.47
CA LEU A 155 -4.25 1.52 -8.19
C LEU A 155 -3.19 1.96 -7.18
N ILE A 156 -3.40 3.13 -6.59
CA ILE A 156 -2.70 3.62 -5.41
C ILE A 156 -3.69 3.60 -4.25
N ALA A 157 -3.48 2.68 -3.30
CA ALA A 157 -4.33 2.51 -2.14
C ALA A 157 -3.48 2.38 -0.87
N ALA A 158 -4.11 2.55 0.27
CA ALA A 158 -3.61 2.14 1.58
C ALA A 158 -4.84 1.67 2.36
N ASP A 159 -4.81 0.46 2.85
CA ASP A 159 -5.96 -0.20 3.46
C ASP A 159 -5.62 -0.74 4.85
N VAL A 160 -6.23 -0.17 5.86
CA VAL A 160 -6.05 -0.56 7.26
C VAL A 160 -7.21 -1.43 7.78
N ASN A 161 -8.19 -1.77 6.94
CA ASN A 161 -9.44 -2.37 7.40
C ASN A 161 -9.83 -3.69 6.73
N SER A 162 -9.30 -3.98 5.54
CA SER A 162 -9.72 -5.13 4.72
C SER A 162 -8.53 -6.01 4.36
N TRP A 163 -7.65 -5.57 3.46
CA TRP A 163 -6.43 -6.29 3.06
C TRP A 163 -5.23 -5.99 3.95
N PHE A 164 -5.29 -4.91 4.74
CA PHE A 164 -4.23 -4.48 5.65
C PHE A 164 -2.91 -4.16 4.94
N GLU A 165 -3.00 -3.65 3.73
CA GLU A 165 -1.87 -3.24 2.89
C GLU A 165 -1.42 -1.83 3.26
N SER A 166 -0.20 -1.69 3.77
CA SER A 166 0.33 -0.42 4.26
C SER A 166 1.24 0.29 3.26
N GLY A 167 1.41 1.58 3.44
CA GLY A 167 2.37 2.40 2.72
C GLY A 167 1.72 3.61 2.02
N ALA A 168 1.18 4.56 2.79
CA ALA A 168 0.71 5.83 2.23
C ALA A 168 1.80 6.48 1.35
N VAL A 169 1.47 6.80 0.09
CA VAL A 169 2.45 7.31 -0.88
C VAL A 169 2.75 8.79 -0.70
N SER A 170 3.97 9.22 -1.06
CA SER A 170 4.40 10.61 -0.93
C SER A 170 5.31 11.13 -2.05
N ASP A 171 5.57 10.33 -3.07
CA ASP A 171 6.38 10.70 -4.25
C ASP A 171 6.09 9.71 -5.38
N VAL A 172 5.08 10.02 -6.21
CA VAL A 172 4.64 9.14 -7.30
C VAL A 172 4.59 9.89 -8.60
N THR A 173 5.17 9.31 -9.65
CA THR A 173 5.05 9.79 -11.03
C THR A 173 4.49 8.68 -11.91
N ILE A 174 3.37 8.94 -12.58
CA ILE A 174 2.73 8.06 -13.58
C ILE A 174 2.73 8.81 -14.89
N ARG A 175 3.62 8.43 -15.81
CA ARG A 175 3.78 9.19 -17.06
C ARG A 175 4.03 8.33 -18.29
N ASP A 176 3.68 8.90 -19.45
CA ASP A 176 3.96 8.31 -20.76
C ASP A 176 3.42 6.88 -20.93
N ASN A 177 2.37 6.50 -20.18
CA ASN A 177 1.74 5.19 -20.26
C ASN A 177 0.54 5.22 -21.23
N ARG A 178 0.22 4.04 -21.78
CA ARG A 178 -0.99 3.81 -22.56
C ARG A 178 -1.94 2.91 -21.80
N PHE A 179 -3.18 3.36 -21.64
CA PHE A 179 -4.26 2.62 -21.01
C PHE A 179 -5.32 2.31 -22.06
N ILE A 180 -5.53 1.03 -22.37
CA ILE A 180 -6.42 0.57 -23.43
C ILE A 180 -7.41 -0.44 -22.82
N ASP A 181 -8.71 -0.18 -22.94
CA ASP A 181 -9.80 -1.05 -22.43
C ASP A 181 -9.61 -1.48 -20.96
N CYS A 182 -8.99 -0.63 -20.12
CA CYS A 182 -8.86 -0.90 -18.69
C CYS A 182 -10.21 -0.77 -17.99
N GLY A 183 -10.43 -1.57 -16.94
CA GLY A 183 -11.65 -1.52 -16.12
C GLY A 183 -12.84 -2.23 -16.78
N TYR A 184 -12.63 -3.25 -17.57
CA TYR A 184 -13.71 -3.95 -18.29
C TYR A 184 -14.65 -4.76 -17.38
N ASN A 185 -14.26 -5.04 -16.13
CA ASN A 185 -15.11 -5.74 -15.17
C ASN A 185 -16.22 -4.80 -14.68
N LEU A 186 -17.45 -5.14 -15.02
CA LEU A 186 -18.63 -4.31 -14.72
C LEU A 186 -19.07 -4.36 -13.25
N SER A 187 -18.50 -5.20 -12.42
CA SER A 187 -18.90 -5.41 -11.03
C SER A 187 -18.47 -4.28 -10.08
N SER A 188 -17.62 -3.36 -10.51
CA SER A 188 -17.08 -2.25 -9.70
C SER A 188 -16.80 -1.02 -10.55
N ASN A 189 -16.80 0.15 -9.93
CA ASN A 189 -16.37 1.39 -10.56
C ASN A 189 -14.85 1.33 -10.79
N ASN A 190 -14.44 0.98 -11.99
CA ASN A 190 -13.04 0.84 -12.37
C ASN A 190 -12.58 2.03 -13.22
N TYR A 191 -11.30 2.36 -13.11
CA TYR A 191 -10.65 3.49 -13.77
C TYR A 191 -9.31 3.05 -14.34
N ALA A 192 -8.80 3.73 -15.35
CA ALA A 192 -7.44 3.48 -15.80
C ALA A 192 -6.41 3.75 -14.69
N ILE A 193 -6.58 4.86 -13.97
CA ILE A 193 -5.79 5.22 -12.79
C ILE A 193 -6.73 5.55 -11.64
N ALA A 194 -6.51 4.95 -10.48
CA ALA A 194 -7.27 5.24 -9.28
C ALA A 194 -6.34 5.53 -8.10
N ILE A 195 -6.62 6.63 -7.38
CA ILE A 195 -5.98 7.03 -6.14
C ILE A 195 -7.04 6.94 -5.06
N LEU A 196 -7.08 5.82 -4.34
CA LEU A 196 -8.19 5.44 -3.45
C LEU A 196 -7.66 4.94 -2.10
N PRO A 197 -7.33 5.83 -1.16
CA PRO A 197 -7.06 5.40 0.21
C PRO A 197 -8.37 4.88 0.84
N GLU A 198 -8.28 3.74 1.52
CA GLU A 198 -9.45 3.09 2.16
C GLU A 198 -9.65 3.57 3.61
N ASN A 199 -9.64 4.88 3.81
CA ASN A 199 -9.96 5.50 5.09
C ASN A 199 -11.48 5.65 5.26
N LYS A 200 -11.98 5.36 6.47
CA LYS A 200 -13.40 5.50 6.82
C LYS A 200 -13.80 6.92 7.16
N LYS A 201 -12.83 7.78 7.48
CA LYS A 201 -13.05 9.13 7.96
C LYS A 201 -12.05 10.11 7.36
N ASN A 202 -12.55 11.21 6.84
CA ASN A 202 -11.73 12.33 6.44
C ASN A 202 -11.44 13.24 7.62
N VAL A 203 -10.20 13.66 7.77
CA VAL A 203 -9.74 14.63 8.79
C VAL A 203 -9.27 15.89 8.08
N ASN A 204 -9.80 17.03 8.48
CA ASN A 204 -9.48 18.30 7.86
C ASN A 204 -7.96 18.56 7.86
N GLY A 205 -7.40 18.92 6.70
CA GLY A 205 -5.97 19.16 6.54
C GLY A 205 -5.08 17.92 6.51
N HIS A 206 -5.65 16.71 6.53
CA HIS A 206 -4.91 15.47 6.37
C HIS A 206 -5.25 14.80 5.04
N PHE A 207 -4.22 14.50 4.27
CA PHE A 207 -4.30 13.71 3.04
C PHE A 207 -3.48 12.43 3.25
N VAL A 208 -4.08 11.27 3.00
CA VAL A 208 -3.38 9.98 3.12
C VAL A 208 -2.25 9.92 2.10
N HIS A 209 -2.55 10.23 0.86
CA HIS A 209 -1.58 10.28 -0.24
C HIS A 209 -1.23 11.73 -0.62
N ARG A 210 -0.03 11.94 -1.14
CA ARG A 210 0.44 13.27 -1.54
C ARG A 210 1.54 13.20 -2.59
N ASN A 211 1.83 14.32 -3.26
CA ASN A 211 2.88 14.47 -4.27
C ASN A 211 2.76 13.38 -5.35
N ILE A 212 1.61 13.33 -6.01
CA ILE A 212 1.33 12.43 -7.11
C ILE A 212 1.23 13.26 -8.38
N SER A 213 2.06 12.92 -9.38
CA SER A 213 2.04 13.50 -10.71
C SER A 213 1.55 12.48 -11.73
N ILE A 214 0.60 12.89 -12.58
CA ILE A 214 0.05 12.08 -13.66
C ILE A 214 0.19 12.91 -14.95
N GLU A 215 1.09 12.48 -15.84
CA GLU A 215 1.53 13.30 -16.99
C GLU A 215 1.60 12.49 -18.29
N ASN A 216 1.22 13.09 -19.41
CA ASN A 216 1.42 12.56 -20.77
C ASN A 216 0.91 11.12 -20.98
N ASN A 217 -0.08 10.65 -20.20
CA ASN A 217 -0.67 9.33 -20.42
C ASN A 217 -1.76 9.40 -21.50
N SER A 218 -1.91 8.34 -22.27
CA SER A 218 -3.00 8.19 -23.24
C SER A 218 -4.03 7.18 -22.75
N PHE A 219 -5.30 7.46 -23.05
CA PHE A 219 -6.45 6.69 -22.58
C PHE A 219 -7.37 6.35 -23.74
N GLU A 220 -7.57 5.06 -23.97
CA GLU A 220 -8.52 4.48 -24.92
C GLU A 220 -9.44 3.53 -24.13
N THR A 221 -10.31 4.08 -23.25
CA THR A 221 -11.11 3.30 -22.30
C THR A 221 -12.59 3.68 -22.39
N PHE A 222 -13.48 2.75 -22.05
CA PHE A 222 -14.93 2.99 -21.94
C PHE A 222 -15.33 3.59 -20.59
N SER A 223 -14.50 3.43 -19.57
CA SER A 223 -14.71 3.94 -18.21
C SER A 223 -14.05 5.30 -18.02
N PRO A 224 -14.44 6.08 -17.01
CA PRO A 224 -13.71 7.29 -16.64
C PRO A 224 -12.22 7.01 -16.43
N ASN A 225 -11.36 7.91 -16.88
CA ASN A 225 -9.93 7.63 -16.96
C ASN A 225 -9.23 7.67 -15.59
N ILE A 226 -9.55 8.67 -14.78
CA ILE A 226 -8.84 8.93 -13.52
C ILE A 226 -9.85 9.21 -12.40
N LEU A 227 -9.63 8.58 -11.25
CA LEU A 227 -10.30 8.89 -9.99
C LEU A 227 -9.27 9.25 -8.93
N ILE A 228 -9.50 10.37 -8.24
CA ILE A 228 -8.75 10.81 -7.06
C ILE A 228 -9.76 11.09 -5.95
N ALA A 229 -9.68 10.36 -4.83
CA ALA A 229 -10.58 10.46 -3.68
C ALA A 229 -9.86 10.91 -2.40
#